data_1accd4528f3defd2c7063ab1b9f54868
#
_entry.id   1accd4528f3defd2c7063ab1b9f54868
#
_cell.length_a   1.000
_cell.length_b   1.000
_cell.length_c   1.000
_cell.angle_alpha   90.00
_cell.angle_beta   90.00
_cell.angle_gamma   90.00
#
_symmetry.space_group_name_H-M   'P 1'
#
loop_
_entity.id
_entity.type
_entity.pdbx_description
1 polymer ?
#
loop_
_entity_poly.entity_id
_entity_poly.type
_entity_poly.pdbx_seq_one_letter_code
_entity_poly.pdbx_strand_id
1 'polypeptide(L)'
;MNKSSIPAGQKVALSLLLDDHRKAKKLFKAFEDAKDDSEKESIAREVCMELTVHTQLEEELFYPALRKADEVFADMLDEAEVEHASAKDLIAQVEGMHPGDDLYDAKVTVLGEYVSHHVEEEEEEMFTKVV
;
A
#
# COMPACT_ATOMS: atom_id res chain seq x y z
N MET A 1 -0.33 -11.15 9.12
CA MET A 1 0.93 -11.81 9.46
C MET A 1 1.55 -11.21 10.72
N ASN A 2 2.12 -12.03 11.60
CA ASN A 2 2.76 -11.56 12.82
C ASN A 2 4.28 -11.49 12.60
N LYS A 3 4.91 -10.39 13.04
CA LYS A 3 6.36 -10.22 12.91
C LYS A 3 7.17 -11.34 13.56
N SER A 4 6.67 -11.91 14.64
CA SER A 4 7.37 -13.00 15.34
C SER A 4 7.46 -14.28 14.52
N SER A 5 6.65 -14.46 13.49
CA SER A 5 6.68 -15.62 12.61
C SER A 5 7.64 -15.46 11.43
N ILE A 6 8.31 -14.31 11.30
CA ILE A 6 9.22 -14.01 10.19
C ILE A 6 10.62 -14.51 10.52
N PRO A 7 11.25 -15.33 9.65
CA PRO A 7 12.65 -15.74 9.85
C PRO A 7 13.59 -14.54 9.94
N ALA A 8 14.64 -14.67 10.75
CA ALA A 8 15.58 -13.60 11.03
C ALA A 8 16.19 -12.97 9.77
N GLY A 9 16.48 -13.77 8.74
CA GLY A 9 17.11 -13.29 7.51
C GLY A 9 16.22 -12.41 6.64
N GLN A 10 14.91 -12.45 6.86
CA GLN A 10 13.92 -11.70 6.06
C GLN A 10 13.21 -10.64 6.90
N LYS A 11 13.49 -10.63 8.20
CA LYS A 11 12.73 -9.84 9.17
C LYS A 11 12.77 -8.34 8.91
N VAL A 12 13.92 -7.81 8.51
CA VAL A 12 14.07 -6.37 8.28
C VAL A 12 13.15 -5.90 7.16
N ALA A 13 13.25 -6.53 5.98
CA ALA A 13 12.47 -6.14 4.81
C ALA A 13 10.96 -6.31 5.05
N LEU A 14 10.53 -7.50 5.48
CA LEU A 14 9.11 -7.78 5.70
C LEU A 14 8.54 -6.96 6.85
N SER A 15 9.33 -6.72 7.90
CA SER A 15 8.91 -5.90 9.03
C SER A 15 8.63 -4.46 8.61
N LEU A 16 9.48 -3.88 7.75
CA LEU A 16 9.27 -2.54 7.21
C LEU A 16 8.00 -2.46 6.36
N LEU A 17 7.79 -3.45 5.50
CA LEU A 17 6.58 -3.50 4.67
C LEU A 17 5.32 -3.65 5.51
N LEU A 18 5.35 -4.47 6.55
CA LEU A 18 4.22 -4.62 7.48
C LEU A 18 3.93 -3.34 8.25
N ASP A 19 4.98 -2.62 8.66
CA ASP A 19 4.81 -1.32 9.34
C ASP A 19 4.15 -0.30 8.41
N ASP A 20 4.56 -0.25 7.15
CA ASP A 20 3.97 0.62 6.15
C ASP A 20 2.49 0.30 5.92
N HIS A 21 2.14 -0.99 5.87
CA HIS A 21 0.75 -1.43 5.76
C HIS A 21 -0.10 -0.94 6.92
N ARG A 22 0.41 -1.07 8.14
CA ARG A 22 -0.29 -0.62 9.35
C ARG A 22 -0.44 0.89 9.39
N LYS A 23 0.59 1.62 8.96
CA LYS A 23 0.54 3.08 8.89
C LYS A 23 -0.50 3.56 7.88
N ALA A 24 -0.52 2.96 6.69
CA ALA A 24 -1.52 3.28 5.67
C ALA A 24 -2.94 3.04 6.18
N LYS A 25 -3.17 1.92 6.85
CA LYS A 25 -4.47 1.59 7.43
C LYS A 25 -4.92 2.64 8.44
N LYS A 26 -4.01 3.08 9.30
CA LYS A 26 -4.30 4.13 10.28
C LYS A 26 -4.63 5.47 9.62
N LEU A 27 -3.92 5.82 8.55
CA LEU A 27 -4.16 7.06 7.82
C LEU A 27 -5.51 7.06 7.13
N PHE A 28 -5.91 5.96 6.50
CA PHE A 28 -7.24 5.85 5.89
C PHE A 28 -8.34 5.93 6.94
N LYS A 29 -8.14 5.32 8.10
CA LYS A 29 -9.10 5.43 9.21
C LYS A 29 -9.19 6.85 9.73
N ALA A 30 -8.05 7.53 9.87
CA ALA A 30 -8.01 8.93 10.28
C ALA A 30 -8.73 9.83 9.27
N PHE A 31 -8.62 9.53 7.98
CA PHE A 31 -9.35 10.26 6.95
C PHE A 31 -10.86 10.12 7.12
N GLU A 32 -11.35 8.92 7.39
CA GLU A 32 -12.78 8.69 7.66
C GLU A 32 -13.28 9.50 8.85
N ASP A 33 -12.44 9.65 9.87
CA ASP A 33 -12.79 10.34 11.11
C ASP A 33 -12.52 11.85 11.07
N ALA A 34 -11.86 12.34 10.02
CA ALA A 34 -11.52 13.75 9.87
C ALA A 34 -12.77 14.63 9.77
N LYS A 35 -12.75 15.78 10.45
CA LYS A 35 -13.92 16.64 10.61
C LYS A 35 -13.90 17.90 9.76
N ASP A 36 -12.73 18.30 9.28
CA ASP A 36 -12.60 19.48 8.43
C ASP A 36 -11.71 19.21 7.22
N ASP A 37 -11.79 20.11 6.24
CA ASP A 37 -11.09 19.96 4.97
C ASP A 37 -9.57 20.04 5.11
N SER A 38 -9.08 20.87 6.02
CA SER A 38 -7.64 20.99 6.27
C SER A 38 -7.05 19.67 6.78
N GLU A 39 -7.74 19.03 7.70
CA GLU A 39 -7.36 17.72 8.25
C GLU A 39 -7.39 16.64 7.18
N LYS A 40 -8.47 16.61 6.38
CA LYS A 40 -8.60 15.66 5.26
C LYS A 40 -7.47 15.81 4.26
N GLU A 41 -7.14 17.03 3.86
CA GLU A 41 -6.07 17.29 2.90
C GLU A 41 -4.71 16.84 3.42
N SER A 42 -4.41 17.15 4.68
CA SER A 42 -3.16 16.75 5.30
C SER A 42 -3.00 15.23 5.34
N ILE A 43 -4.05 14.52 5.74
CA ILE A 43 -4.04 13.05 5.81
C ILE A 43 -3.92 12.44 4.42
N ALA A 44 -4.69 12.93 3.45
CA ALA A 44 -4.64 12.42 2.09
C ALA A 44 -3.27 12.61 1.45
N ARG A 45 -2.62 13.75 1.66
CA ARG A 45 -1.27 14.00 1.16
C ARG A 45 -0.25 13.06 1.79
N GLU A 46 -0.37 12.83 3.10
CA GLU A 46 0.52 11.94 3.80
C GLU A 46 0.37 10.50 3.32
N VAL A 47 -0.87 10.00 3.18
CA VAL A 47 -1.07 8.63 2.72
C VAL A 47 -0.62 8.45 1.27
N CYS A 48 -0.83 9.42 0.40
CA CYS A 48 -0.35 9.36 -0.98
C CYS A 48 1.17 9.30 -1.04
N MET A 49 1.86 10.09 -0.22
CA MET A 49 3.33 10.06 -0.14
C MET A 49 3.83 8.71 0.37
N GLU A 50 3.23 8.20 1.44
CA GLU A 50 3.62 6.91 2.03
C GLU A 50 3.42 5.77 1.04
N LEU A 51 2.29 5.76 0.32
CA LEU A 51 2.01 4.73 -0.67
C LEU A 51 2.96 4.81 -1.86
N THR A 52 3.31 6.01 -2.30
CA THR A 52 4.27 6.21 -3.39
C THR A 52 5.64 5.63 -3.03
N VAL A 53 6.13 5.93 -1.83
CA VAL A 53 7.41 5.40 -1.34
C VAL A 53 7.34 3.88 -1.20
N HIS A 54 6.26 3.36 -0.63
CA HIS A 54 6.06 1.93 -0.41
C HIS A 54 6.05 1.15 -1.72
N THR A 55 5.28 1.62 -2.72
CA THR A 55 5.22 0.94 -4.03
C THR A 55 6.56 0.99 -4.75
N GLN A 56 7.29 2.09 -4.62
CA GLN A 56 8.65 2.20 -5.17
C GLN A 56 9.59 1.17 -4.57
N LEU A 57 9.54 1.02 -3.25
CA LEU A 57 10.37 0.05 -2.54
C LEU A 57 10.08 -1.38 -3.00
N GLU A 58 8.80 -1.72 -3.14
CA GLU A 58 8.39 -3.03 -3.62
C GLU A 58 8.81 -3.26 -5.07
N GLU A 59 8.56 -2.31 -5.95
CA GLU A 59 8.83 -2.45 -7.38
C GLU A 59 10.32 -2.46 -7.73
N GLU A 60 11.12 -1.70 -7.00
CA GLU A 60 12.56 -1.57 -7.29
C GLU A 60 13.43 -2.59 -6.56
N LEU A 61 13.02 -3.04 -5.38
CA LEU A 61 13.84 -3.91 -4.54
C LEU A 61 13.18 -5.26 -4.22
N PHE A 62 11.99 -5.23 -3.64
CA PHE A 62 11.37 -6.45 -3.10
C PHE A 62 10.87 -7.40 -4.18
N TYR A 63 10.06 -6.90 -5.10
CA TYR A 63 9.48 -7.72 -6.15
C TYR A 63 10.52 -8.28 -7.13
N PRO A 64 11.53 -7.51 -7.59
CA PRO A 64 12.59 -8.09 -8.40
C PRO A 64 13.36 -9.19 -7.70
N ALA A 65 13.60 -9.06 -6.40
CA ALA A 65 14.27 -10.09 -5.61
C ALA A 65 13.45 -11.38 -5.55
N LEU A 66 12.12 -11.27 -5.40
CA LEU A 66 11.22 -12.43 -5.39
C LEU A 66 11.17 -13.12 -6.75
N ARG A 67 11.14 -12.38 -7.84
CA ARG A 67 11.14 -12.96 -9.19
C ARG A 67 12.40 -13.80 -9.45
N LYS A 68 13.53 -13.35 -8.94
CA LYS A 68 14.80 -14.09 -9.06
C LYS A 68 14.86 -15.30 -8.15
N ALA A 69 14.17 -15.24 -7.01
CA ALA A 69 14.22 -16.30 -6.00
C ALA A 69 13.44 -17.55 -6.40
N ASP A 70 12.23 -17.38 -6.95
CA ASP A 70 11.37 -18.50 -7.29
C ASP A 70 10.26 -18.09 -8.28
N GLU A 71 9.97 -18.95 -9.25
CA GLU A 71 8.92 -18.76 -10.23
C GLU A 71 7.51 -18.79 -9.60
N VAL A 72 7.37 -19.32 -8.40
CA VAL A 72 6.08 -19.38 -7.70
C VAL A 72 5.47 -17.99 -7.49
N PHE A 73 6.30 -16.96 -7.47
CA PHE A 73 5.85 -15.58 -7.28
C PHE A 73 5.41 -14.88 -8.56
N ALA A 74 5.65 -15.45 -9.75
CA ALA A 74 5.47 -14.76 -11.02
C ALA A 74 4.04 -14.20 -11.21
N ASP A 75 3.01 -15.02 -11.02
CA ASP A 75 1.62 -14.60 -11.22
C ASP A 75 1.19 -13.55 -10.20
N MET A 76 1.58 -13.73 -8.93
CA MET A 76 1.27 -12.77 -7.88
C MET A 76 1.95 -11.42 -8.12
N LEU A 77 3.19 -11.43 -8.61
CA LEU A 77 3.92 -10.22 -8.91
C LEU A 77 3.33 -9.49 -10.11
N ASP A 78 2.85 -10.22 -11.12
CA ASP A 78 2.17 -9.63 -12.26
C ASP A 78 0.87 -8.97 -11.83
N GLU A 79 0.08 -9.61 -10.97
CA GLU A 79 -1.13 -9.02 -10.41
C GLU A 79 -0.83 -7.78 -9.58
N ALA A 80 0.22 -7.83 -8.76
CA ALA A 80 0.65 -6.70 -7.96
C ALA A 80 1.04 -5.50 -8.82
N GLU A 81 1.70 -5.73 -9.95
CA GLU A 81 2.05 -4.67 -10.90
C GLU A 81 0.81 -3.96 -11.43
N VAL A 82 -0.22 -4.72 -11.82
CA VAL A 82 -1.49 -4.15 -12.29
C VAL A 82 -2.20 -3.36 -11.18
N GLU A 83 -2.25 -3.93 -9.98
CA GLU A 83 -2.87 -3.27 -8.83
C GLU A 83 -2.14 -1.97 -8.46
N HIS A 84 -0.80 -1.97 -8.49
CA HIS A 84 0.01 -0.77 -8.26
C HIS A 84 -0.27 0.31 -9.30
N ALA A 85 -0.42 -0.06 -10.57
CA ALA A 85 -0.73 0.90 -11.62
C ALA A 85 -2.08 1.59 -11.36
N SER A 86 -3.09 0.84 -10.94
CA SER A 86 -4.41 1.38 -10.59
C SER A 86 -4.34 2.31 -9.38
N ALA A 87 -3.60 1.92 -8.35
CA ALA A 87 -3.41 2.76 -7.17
C ALA A 87 -2.66 4.05 -7.50
N LYS A 88 -1.62 3.97 -8.32
CA LYS A 88 -0.85 5.16 -8.76
C LYS A 88 -1.72 6.15 -9.52
N ASP A 89 -2.64 5.67 -10.34
CA ASP A 89 -3.56 6.53 -11.06
C ASP A 89 -4.48 7.28 -10.09
N LEU A 90 -5.05 6.60 -9.12
CA LEU A 90 -5.88 7.22 -8.07
C LEU A 90 -5.08 8.22 -7.24
N ILE A 91 -3.85 7.87 -6.87
CA ILE A 91 -2.96 8.76 -6.13
C ILE A 91 -2.73 10.05 -6.91
N ALA A 92 -2.42 9.95 -8.19
CA ALA A 92 -2.19 11.12 -9.05
C ALA A 92 -3.44 12.00 -9.11
N GLN A 93 -4.63 11.42 -9.22
CA GLN A 93 -5.88 12.16 -9.22
C GLN A 93 -6.10 12.91 -7.91
N VAL A 94 -5.93 12.22 -6.77
CA VAL A 94 -6.11 12.81 -5.44
C VAL A 94 -5.12 13.96 -5.20
N GLU A 95 -3.87 13.78 -5.61
CA GLU A 95 -2.83 14.80 -5.44
C GLU A 95 -3.14 16.08 -6.23
N GLY A 96 -3.89 15.97 -7.33
CA GLY A 96 -4.32 17.10 -8.13
C GLY A 96 -5.64 17.74 -7.67
N MET A 97 -6.24 17.24 -6.62
CA MET A 97 -7.55 17.65 -6.12
C MET A 97 -7.46 18.27 -4.73
N HIS A 98 -8.57 18.88 -4.29
CA HIS A 98 -8.71 19.44 -2.95
C HIS A 98 -9.98 18.94 -2.30
N PRO A 99 -10.04 18.90 -0.96
CA PRO A 99 -11.28 18.61 -0.25
C PRO A 99 -12.38 19.56 -0.70
N GLY A 100 -13.55 19.03 -0.93
CA GLY A 100 -14.66 19.80 -1.49
C GLY A 100 -14.83 19.64 -2.99
N ASP A 101 -13.81 19.18 -3.71
CA ASP A 101 -13.94 18.82 -5.10
C ASP A 101 -14.84 17.59 -5.23
N ASP A 102 -15.60 17.54 -6.34
CA ASP A 102 -16.46 16.40 -6.60
C ASP A 102 -15.64 15.10 -6.62
N LEU A 103 -16.13 14.11 -5.93
CA LEU A 103 -15.52 12.78 -5.84
C LEU A 103 -14.20 12.70 -5.06
N TYR A 104 -13.74 13.78 -4.43
CA TYR A 104 -12.50 13.73 -3.64
C TYR A 104 -12.56 12.65 -2.56
N ASP A 105 -13.57 12.70 -1.68
CA ASP A 105 -13.73 11.71 -0.62
C ASP A 105 -13.91 10.30 -1.18
N ALA A 106 -14.69 10.16 -2.25
CA ALA A 106 -14.92 8.87 -2.90
C ALA A 106 -13.63 8.27 -3.45
N LYS A 107 -12.78 9.08 -4.07
CA LYS A 107 -11.50 8.60 -4.60
C LYS A 107 -10.54 8.15 -3.51
N VAL A 108 -10.48 8.87 -2.39
CA VAL A 108 -9.66 8.46 -1.25
C VAL A 108 -10.21 7.15 -0.64
N THR A 109 -11.52 7.04 -0.53
CA THR A 109 -12.17 5.82 -0.02
C THR A 109 -11.86 4.61 -0.89
N VAL A 110 -11.99 4.76 -2.22
CA VAL A 110 -11.68 3.68 -3.18
C VAL A 110 -10.21 3.32 -3.13
N LEU A 111 -9.33 4.30 -3.02
CA LEU A 111 -7.89 4.05 -2.86
C LEU A 111 -7.63 3.21 -1.61
N GLY A 112 -8.30 3.52 -0.49
CA GLY A 112 -8.19 2.76 0.74
C GLY A 112 -8.65 1.31 0.58
N GLU A 113 -9.73 1.09 -0.16
CA GLU A 113 -10.24 -0.25 -0.45
C GLU A 113 -9.27 -1.07 -1.30
N TYR A 114 -8.69 -0.45 -2.34
CA TYR A 114 -7.65 -1.09 -3.14
C TYR A 114 -6.44 -1.48 -2.32
N VAL A 115 -5.96 -0.55 -1.50
CA VAL A 115 -4.79 -0.79 -0.64
C VAL A 115 -5.08 -1.90 0.36
N SER A 116 -6.24 -1.87 0.99
CA SER A 116 -6.64 -2.90 1.97
C SER A 116 -6.67 -4.29 1.34
N HIS A 117 -7.24 -4.42 0.15
CA HIS A 117 -7.31 -5.68 -0.58
C HIS A 117 -5.91 -6.17 -0.99
N HIS A 118 -5.09 -5.28 -1.54
CA HIS A 118 -3.73 -5.60 -1.96
C HIS A 118 -2.86 -6.04 -0.77
N VAL A 119 -2.97 -5.32 0.34
CA VAL A 119 -2.24 -5.64 1.58
C VAL A 119 -2.63 -7.02 2.09
N GLU A 120 -3.92 -7.32 2.11
CA GLU A 120 -4.42 -8.61 2.56
C GLU A 120 -3.87 -9.76 1.69
N GLU A 121 -3.93 -9.62 0.37
CA GLU A 121 -3.36 -10.61 -0.55
C GLU A 121 -1.85 -10.76 -0.36
N GLU A 122 -1.14 -9.65 -0.23
CA GLU A 122 0.30 -9.66 -0.08
C GLU A 122 0.74 -10.35 1.21
N GLU A 123 0.09 -10.02 2.34
CA GLU A 123 0.44 -10.63 3.62
C GLU A 123 0.04 -12.08 3.74
N GLU A 124 -1.13 -12.45 3.24
CA GLU A 124 -1.66 -13.81 3.38
C GLU A 124 -1.11 -14.78 2.33
N GLU A 125 -0.87 -14.31 1.11
CA GLU A 125 -0.46 -15.18 0.00
C GLU A 125 1.02 -15.07 -0.34
N MET A 126 1.56 -13.86 -0.40
CA MET A 126 2.94 -13.63 -0.83
C MET A 126 3.93 -13.75 0.32
N PHE A 127 3.73 -13.01 1.41
CA PHE A 127 4.68 -13.00 2.53
C PHE A 127 4.79 -14.36 3.21
N THR A 128 3.69 -15.11 3.29
CA THR A 128 3.71 -16.45 3.87
C THR A 128 4.58 -17.42 3.07
N LYS A 129 4.71 -17.21 1.75
CA LYS A 129 5.58 -18.03 0.90
C LYS A 129 7.04 -17.61 0.96
N VAL A 130 7.32 -16.36 1.36
CA VAL A 130 8.69 -15.87 1.55
C VAL A 130 9.31 -16.49 2.80
N VAL A 131 8.50 -16.69 3.82
CA VAL A 131 8.94 -17.32 5.09
C VAL A 131 8.70 -18.83 5.03
#